data_1a9f987d669f4276bf79bb4fe29f012c
#
_entry.id   1a9f987d669f4276bf79bb4fe29f012c
#
_cell.length_a   1.000
_cell.length_b   1.000
_cell.length_c   1.000
_cell.angle_alpha   90.00
_cell.angle_beta   90.00
_cell.angle_gamma   90.00
#
_symmetry.space_group_name_H-M   'P 1'
#
loop_
_entity.id
_entity.type
_entity.pdbx_description
1 polymer ?
#
loop_
_entity_poly.entity_id
_entity_poly.type
_entity_poly.pdbx_seq_one_letter_code
_entity_poly.pdbx_strand_id
1 'polypeptide(L)'
;MTNLAIKLLTVAIFLTALAVVSPQVPAFAAGGGGESQMVQTPPQDARPAQPPAKRTTQKNKKKDKESNLADPAFANGYRTAYATIYERNDYASAIDQLKALGHDDHPNVANLIGYSYRKLGDYKLAQAWYERALKADPNHVLTWQYYGLWQIEQGNRDQAQYHLSRIAAVCGSDCAEYRSLAAALEKPPGSGLVY
;
A
#
# COMPACT_ATOMS: atom_id res chain seq x y z
N MET A 1 -27.83 6.92 -55.37
CA MET A 1 -27.67 8.36 -55.61
C MET A 1 -27.29 9.00 -54.28
N THR A 2 -26.03 9.14 -54.11
CA THR A 2 -25.13 10.19 -53.60
C THR A 2 -25.71 11.20 -52.60
N ASN A 3 -25.13 11.30 -51.41
CA ASN A 3 -24.55 12.55 -50.98
C ASN A 3 -23.61 12.36 -49.76
N LEU A 4 -22.35 12.41 -50.10
CA LEU A 4 -21.18 12.49 -49.23
C LEU A 4 -21.07 13.96 -48.79
N ALA A 5 -21.21 14.26 -47.49
CA ALA A 5 -20.89 15.56 -46.92
C ALA A 5 -19.68 15.47 -46.01
N ILE A 6 -18.56 15.79 -46.60
CA ILE A 6 -17.26 16.01 -45.91
C ILE A 6 -17.34 17.32 -45.13
N LYS A 7 -17.28 17.26 -43.80
CA LYS A 7 -17.03 18.43 -42.95
C LYS A 7 -15.57 18.44 -42.55
N LEU A 8 -14.80 19.27 -43.24
CA LEU A 8 -13.45 19.70 -42.84
C LEU A 8 -13.57 20.58 -41.60
N LEU A 9 -12.99 20.13 -40.49
CA LEU A 9 -12.83 20.92 -39.27
C LEU A 9 -11.37 21.39 -39.19
N THR A 10 -11.16 22.68 -39.35
CA THR A 10 -9.89 23.40 -39.28
C THR A 10 -9.35 23.35 -37.84
N VAL A 11 -8.17 22.77 -37.66
CA VAL A 11 -7.41 22.82 -36.42
C VAL A 11 -6.63 24.13 -36.34
N ALA A 12 -7.04 25.00 -35.43
CA ALA A 12 -6.28 26.21 -35.09
C ALA A 12 -5.18 25.82 -34.08
N ILE A 13 -3.92 25.95 -34.52
CA ILE A 13 -2.73 25.75 -33.67
C ILE A 13 -2.49 27.04 -32.89
N PHE A 14 -2.75 27.03 -31.58
CA PHE A 14 -2.28 28.07 -30.68
C PHE A 14 -0.89 27.71 -30.15
N LEU A 15 0.13 28.41 -30.69
CA LEU A 15 1.46 28.44 -30.09
C LEU A 15 1.43 29.37 -28.87
N THR A 16 1.50 28.84 -27.68
CA THR A 16 1.81 29.59 -26.47
C THR A 16 3.26 29.35 -26.09
N ALA A 17 4.06 30.44 -26.14
CA ALA A 17 5.43 30.48 -25.69
C ALA A 17 5.49 30.28 -24.16
N LEU A 18 6.13 29.20 -23.70
CA LEU A 18 6.48 29.02 -22.28
C LEU A 18 7.76 29.81 -21.99
N ALA A 19 7.65 30.82 -21.16
CA ALA A 19 8.80 31.48 -20.53
C ALA A 19 9.37 30.54 -19.44
N VAL A 20 10.61 30.13 -19.64
CA VAL A 20 11.38 29.35 -18.66
C VAL A 20 11.89 30.32 -17.58
N VAL A 21 11.28 30.28 -16.39
CA VAL A 21 11.80 30.95 -15.21
C VAL A 21 12.70 29.95 -14.45
N SER A 22 14.00 30.17 -14.51
CA SER A 22 14.99 29.44 -13.74
C SER A 22 14.99 29.93 -12.27
N PRO A 23 14.87 29.06 -11.25
CA PRO A 23 15.11 29.48 -9.87
C PRO A 23 16.62 29.60 -9.62
N GLN A 24 17.06 30.78 -9.23
CA GLN A 24 18.43 31.04 -8.77
C GLN A 24 18.59 30.52 -7.34
N VAL A 25 19.59 29.67 -7.13
CA VAL A 25 20.00 29.16 -5.82
C VAL A 25 20.99 30.19 -5.24
N PRO A 26 20.80 30.69 -4.01
CA PRO A 26 21.82 31.54 -3.37
C PRO A 26 22.97 30.64 -2.86
N ALA A 27 24.17 30.95 -3.33
CA ALA A 27 25.43 30.44 -2.81
C ALA A 27 25.69 31.01 -1.41
N PHE A 28 25.79 30.16 -0.39
CA PHE A 28 26.31 30.53 0.92
C PHE A 28 27.85 30.45 0.88
N ALA A 29 28.48 31.58 1.08
CA ALA A 29 29.92 31.72 1.20
C ALA A 29 30.41 31.11 2.53
N ALA A 30 31.52 30.37 2.44
CA ALA A 30 32.31 29.93 3.56
C ALA A 30 33.03 31.12 4.22
N GLY A 31 32.90 31.26 5.51
CA GLY A 31 33.69 32.14 6.35
C GLY A 31 34.13 31.40 7.60
N GLY A 32 35.44 31.25 7.74
CA GLY A 32 36.12 30.50 8.75
C GLY A 32 36.33 31.26 10.08
N GLY A 33 36.93 30.57 11.02
CA GLY A 33 37.62 31.15 12.17
C GLY A 33 37.10 30.72 13.52
N GLY A 34 37.76 29.82 14.10
CA GLY A 34 38.37 29.71 15.40
C GLY A 34 37.57 30.12 16.63
N GLU A 35 37.49 29.27 17.55
CA GLU A 35 37.97 29.48 18.94
C GLU A 35 37.45 28.38 19.87
N SER A 36 38.41 27.60 20.37
CA SER A 36 38.15 26.60 21.42
C SER A 36 37.86 27.33 22.74
N GLN A 37 36.63 27.27 23.21
CA GLN A 37 36.34 27.54 24.60
C GLN A 37 35.95 26.25 25.29
N MET A 38 36.84 25.83 26.21
CA MET A 38 36.56 24.81 27.23
C MET A 38 35.45 25.34 28.12
N VAL A 39 34.24 24.74 28.00
CA VAL A 39 33.19 24.92 28.99
C VAL A 39 33.29 23.77 30.00
N GLN A 40 33.62 24.16 31.22
CA GLN A 40 33.66 23.28 32.40
C GLN A 40 32.25 22.71 32.65
N THR A 41 32.17 21.40 32.78
CA THR A 41 30.99 20.69 33.26
C THR A 41 30.75 20.97 34.75
N PRO A 42 29.51 21.36 35.13
CA PRO A 42 29.10 21.38 36.54
C PRO A 42 28.92 19.95 37.10
N PRO A 43 29.01 19.73 38.41
CA PRO A 43 28.88 18.41 39.01
C PRO A 43 27.49 17.80 38.79
N GLN A 44 27.46 16.51 38.50
CA GLN A 44 26.21 15.73 38.40
C GLN A 44 25.59 15.57 39.80
N ASP A 45 24.53 16.25 40.05
CA ASP A 45 23.59 15.92 41.12
C ASP A 45 22.83 14.64 40.80
N ALA A 46 22.85 13.74 41.79
CA ALA A 46 22.27 12.42 41.71
C ALA A 46 20.74 12.49 41.38
N ARG A 47 20.35 12.05 40.18
CA ARG A 47 18.95 11.83 39.84
C ARG A 47 18.49 10.50 40.46
N PRO A 48 17.37 10.45 41.20
CA PRO A 48 16.83 9.20 41.73
C PRO A 48 16.53 8.21 40.60
N ALA A 49 16.83 6.94 40.80
CA ALA A 49 16.59 5.85 39.87
C ALA A 49 15.11 5.78 39.45
N GLN A 50 14.85 5.95 38.15
CA GLN A 50 13.55 5.67 37.59
C GLN A 50 13.33 4.15 37.58
N PRO A 51 12.14 3.67 37.95
CA PRO A 51 11.82 2.25 37.84
C PRO A 51 11.86 1.79 36.37
N PRO A 52 12.24 0.52 36.08
CA PRO A 52 12.40 0.03 34.71
C PRO A 52 11.06 0.10 33.97
N ALA A 53 11.06 0.81 32.84
CA ALA A 53 9.93 0.87 31.94
C ALA A 53 9.58 -0.54 31.46
N LYS A 54 8.34 -0.96 31.73
CA LYS A 54 7.79 -2.28 31.36
C LYS A 54 7.83 -2.47 29.85
N ARG A 55 8.77 -3.26 29.38
CA ARG A 55 8.92 -3.71 27.99
C ARG A 55 7.93 -4.87 27.73
N THR A 56 6.64 -4.59 27.69
CA THR A 56 5.61 -5.66 27.65
C THR A 56 4.64 -5.59 26.47
N THR A 57 4.76 -4.63 25.53
CA THR A 57 3.68 -4.39 24.56
C THR A 57 3.90 -4.96 23.16
N GLN A 58 5.11 -5.39 22.77
CA GLN A 58 5.33 -5.94 21.42
C GLN A 58 5.22 -7.47 21.32
N LYS A 59 5.44 -8.20 22.40
CA LYS A 59 5.39 -9.68 22.39
C LYS A 59 3.95 -10.21 22.38
N ASN A 60 2.99 -9.47 22.93
CA ASN A 60 1.58 -9.86 22.94
C ASN A 60 0.92 -9.69 21.58
N LYS A 61 1.23 -8.62 20.82
CA LYS A 61 0.57 -8.34 19.53
C LYS A 61 0.89 -9.37 18.43
N LYS A 62 2.08 -10.02 18.49
CA LYS A 62 2.42 -11.12 17.55
C LYS A 62 1.75 -12.44 17.95
N LYS A 63 1.59 -12.67 19.25
CA LYS A 63 0.92 -13.89 19.79
C LYS A 63 -0.59 -13.87 19.55
N ASP A 64 -1.22 -12.68 19.60
CA ASP A 64 -2.65 -12.50 19.34
C ASP A 64 -3.00 -12.74 17.85
N LYS A 65 -2.09 -12.44 16.91
CA LYS A 65 -2.28 -12.69 15.47
C LYS A 65 -2.20 -14.18 15.10
N GLU A 66 -1.31 -14.93 15.73
CA GLU A 66 -1.20 -16.38 15.55
C GLU A 66 -2.35 -17.13 16.26
N SER A 67 -2.84 -16.61 17.40
CA SER A 67 -3.93 -17.25 18.15
C SER A 67 -5.28 -17.16 17.44
N ASN A 68 -5.52 -16.10 16.64
CA ASN A 68 -6.79 -15.92 15.92
C ASN A 68 -7.01 -16.97 14.83
N LEU A 69 -5.97 -17.42 14.13
CA LEU A 69 -6.07 -18.51 13.16
C LEU A 69 -6.31 -19.88 13.83
N ALA A 70 -5.95 -20.02 15.10
CA ALA A 70 -6.23 -21.22 15.90
C ALA A 70 -7.65 -21.21 16.51
N ASP A 71 -8.36 -20.07 16.48
CA ASP A 71 -9.77 -19.98 16.88
C ASP A 71 -10.67 -20.59 15.78
N PRO A 72 -11.37 -21.70 16.05
CA PRO A 72 -12.25 -22.33 15.06
C PRO A 72 -13.38 -21.40 14.58
N ALA A 73 -13.89 -20.51 15.42
CA ALA A 73 -14.94 -19.55 15.04
C ALA A 73 -14.41 -18.54 14.04
N PHE A 74 -13.25 -17.94 14.31
CA PHE A 74 -12.59 -17.05 13.37
C PHE A 74 -12.28 -17.76 12.04
N ALA A 75 -11.67 -18.94 12.10
CA ALA A 75 -11.30 -19.69 10.90
C ALA A 75 -12.53 -20.07 10.04
N ASN A 76 -13.66 -20.44 10.68
CA ASN A 76 -14.89 -20.73 9.96
C ASN A 76 -15.49 -19.48 9.32
N GLY A 77 -15.61 -18.39 10.07
CA GLY A 77 -16.14 -17.13 9.55
C GLY A 77 -15.27 -16.56 8.40
N TYR A 78 -13.96 -16.63 8.53
CA TYR A 78 -13.03 -16.22 7.47
C TYR A 78 -13.21 -17.07 6.20
N ARG A 79 -13.31 -18.39 6.31
CA ARG A 79 -13.58 -19.28 5.16
C ARG A 79 -14.93 -18.99 4.50
N THR A 80 -15.96 -18.69 5.29
CA THR A 80 -17.28 -18.33 4.76
C THR A 80 -17.20 -17.05 3.94
N ALA A 81 -16.54 -16.01 4.45
CA ALA A 81 -16.33 -14.77 3.73
C ALA A 81 -15.48 -14.97 2.46
N TYR A 82 -14.44 -15.81 2.54
CA TYR A 82 -13.61 -16.17 1.39
C TYR A 82 -14.46 -16.83 0.28
N ALA A 83 -15.29 -17.81 0.61
CA ALA A 83 -16.20 -18.46 -0.34
C ALA A 83 -17.23 -17.47 -0.91
N THR A 84 -17.72 -16.52 -0.09
CA THR A 84 -18.63 -15.46 -0.55
C THR A 84 -17.96 -14.55 -1.60
N ILE A 85 -16.66 -14.26 -1.45
CA ILE A 85 -15.88 -13.50 -2.44
C ILE A 85 -15.67 -14.29 -3.73
N TYR A 86 -15.09 -15.48 -3.64
CA TYR A 86 -14.53 -16.15 -4.82
C TYR A 86 -15.49 -17.10 -5.53
N GLU A 87 -16.49 -17.61 -4.83
CA GLU A 87 -17.49 -18.53 -5.39
C GLU A 87 -18.77 -17.79 -5.83
N ARG A 88 -19.16 -16.74 -5.06
CA ARG A 88 -20.43 -16.01 -5.29
C ARG A 88 -20.26 -14.63 -5.89
N ASN A 89 -19.04 -14.08 -5.84
CA ASN A 89 -18.74 -12.68 -6.21
C ASN A 89 -19.60 -11.65 -5.44
N ASP A 90 -20.06 -12.01 -4.23
CA ASP A 90 -20.85 -11.13 -3.37
C ASP A 90 -19.93 -10.36 -2.42
N TYR A 91 -19.31 -9.32 -2.96
CA TYR A 91 -18.32 -8.52 -2.26
C TYR A 91 -18.91 -7.71 -1.11
N ALA A 92 -20.16 -7.26 -1.23
CA ALA A 92 -20.81 -6.51 -0.18
C ALA A 92 -21.06 -7.36 1.06
N SER A 93 -21.70 -8.53 0.90
CA SER A 93 -21.91 -9.46 2.00
C SER A 93 -20.59 -9.95 2.60
N ALA A 94 -19.55 -10.14 1.77
CA ALA A 94 -18.24 -10.56 2.26
C ALA A 94 -17.59 -9.50 3.17
N ILE A 95 -17.72 -8.21 2.85
CA ILE A 95 -17.24 -7.11 3.70
C ILE A 95 -17.92 -7.16 5.07
N ASP A 96 -19.24 -7.35 5.10
CA ASP A 96 -19.99 -7.41 6.35
C ASP A 96 -19.57 -8.64 7.19
N GLN A 97 -19.42 -9.79 6.55
CA GLN A 97 -18.95 -11.03 7.20
C GLN A 97 -17.54 -10.88 7.79
N LEU A 98 -16.61 -10.26 7.02
CA LEU A 98 -15.26 -10.03 7.48
C LEU A 98 -15.19 -9.05 8.66
N LYS A 99 -15.96 -7.96 8.60
CA LYS A 99 -16.08 -6.99 9.71
C LYS A 99 -16.70 -7.61 10.96
N ALA A 100 -17.69 -8.50 10.80
CA ALA A 100 -18.32 -9.20 11.90
C ALA A 100 -17.36 -10.13 12.67
N LEU A 101 -16.20 -10.49 12.08
CA LEU A 101 -15.15 -11.22 12.80
C LEU A 101 -14.50 -10.40 13.91
N GLY A 102 -14.61 -9.07 13.90
CA GLY A 102 -14.02 -8.18 14.91
C GLY A 102 -12.48 -8.10 14.87
N HIS A 103 -11.86 -8.53 13.77
CA HIS A 103 -10.41 -8.60 13.58
C HIS A 103 -9.93 -7.76 12.41
N ASP A 104 -10.37 -6.52 12.35
CA ASP A 104 -10.09 -5.58 11.27
C ASP A 104 -8.59 -5.25 11.06
N ASP A 105 -7.76 -5.47 12.09
CA ASP A 105 -6.31 -5.30 12.02
C ASP A 105 -5.56 -6.61 11.70
N HIS A 106 -6.28 -7.71 11.46
CA HIS A 106 -5.68 -8.93 10.93
C HIS A 106 -5.38 -8.73 9.44
N PRO A 107 -4.11 -8.92 8.97
CA PRO A 107 -3.72 -8.56 7.61
C PRO A 107 -4.52 -9.28 6.53
N ASN A 108 -4.85 -10.57 6.72
CA ASN A 108 -5.69 -11.31 5.78
C ASN A 108 -7.11 -10.75 5.70
N VAL A 109 -7.71 -10.36 6.84
CA VAL A 109 -9.07 -9.78 6.89
C VAL A 109 -9.07 -8.44 6.18
N ALA A 110 -8.17 -7.54 6.56
CA ALA A 110 -8.05 -6.23 5.94
C ALA A 110 -7.77 -6.32 4.43
N ASN A 111 -6.92 -7.26 4.00
CA ASN A 111 -6.64 -7.51 2.59
C ASN A 111 -7.90 -7.91 1.81
N LEU A 112 -8.71 -8.85 2.33
CA LEU A 112 -9.94 -9.30 1.66
C LEU A 112 -11.02 -8.21 1.64
N ILE A 113 -11.11 -7.38 2.69
CA ILE A 113 -12.00 -6.21 2.69
C ILE A 113 -11.55 -5.21 1.60
N GLY A 114 -10.24 -4.93 1.51
CA GLY A 114 -9.67 -4.07 0.48
C GLY A 114 -9.95 -4.59 -0.94
N TYR A 115 -9.76 -5.89 -1.16
CA TYR A 115 -10.09 -6.55 -2.42
C TYR A 115 -11.58 -6.41 -2.76
N SER A 116 -12.46 -6.64 -1.79
CA SER A 116 -13.91 -6.55 -2.00
C SER A 116 -14.34 -5.12 -2.36
N TYR A 117 -13.83 -4.09 -1.68
CA TYR A 117 -14.08 -2.69 -2.05
C TYR A 117 -13.55 -2.35 -3.45
N ARG A 118 -12.36 -2.86 -3.82
CA ARG A 118 -11.83 -2.70 -5.19
C ARG A 118 -12.79 -3.29 -6.23
N LYS A 119 -13.33 -4.48 -5.99
CA LYS A 119 -14.28 -5.15 -6.89
C LYS A 119 -15.63 -4.40 -7.00
N LEU A 120 -16.02 -3.69 -5.94
CA LEU A 120 -17.19 -2.80 -5.94
C LEU A 120 -16.90 -1.42 -6.55
N GLY A 121 -15.65 -1.11 -6.93
CA GLY A 121 -15.25 0.18 -7.49
C GLY A 121 -15.02 1.29 -6.45
N ASP A 122 -15.11 0.99 -5.15
CA ASP A 122 -14.76 1.95 -4.10
C ASP A 122 -13.25 1.92 -3.85
N TYR A 123 -12.52 2.55 -4.76
CA TYR A 123 -11.06 2.54 -4.76
C TYR A 123 -10.44 3.28 -3.56
N LYS A 124 -11.14 4.27 -3.02
CA LYS A 124 -10.67 5.00 -1.83
C LYS A 124 -10.67 4.10 -0.59
N LEU A 125 -11.75 3.37 -0.38
CA LEU A 125 -11.82 2.39 0.71
C LEU A 125 -10.90 1.20 0.46
N ALA A 126 -10.79 0.71 -0.77
CA ALA A 126 -9.86 -0.36 -1.12
C ALA A 126 -8.42 -0.01 -0.72
N GLN A 127 -7.96 1.19 -1.07
CA GLN A 127 -6.63 1.69 -0.69
C GLN A 127 -6.45 1.71 0.82
N ALA A 128 -7.37 2.33 1.55
CA ALA A 128 -7.30 2.45 3.01
C ALA A 128 -7.20 1.09 3.71
N TRP A 129 -7.90 0.07 3.19
CA TRP A 129 -7.87 -1.27 3.74
C TRP A 129 -6.59 -2.03 3.39
N TYR A 130 -6.04 -1.88 2.18
CA TYR A 130 -4.71 -2.43 1.84
C TYR A 130 -3.60 -1.81 2.70
N GLU A 131 -3.63 -0.49 2.88
CA GLU A 131 -2.68 0.21 3.76
C GLU A 131 -2.81 -0.24 5.22
N ARG A 132 -4.04 -0.48 5.70
CA ARG A 132 -4.29 -1.06 7.02
C ARG A 132 -3.69 -2.46 7.15
N ALA A 133 -3.83 -3.32 6.15
CA ALA A 133 -3.22 -4.65 6.13
C ALA A 133 -1.69 -4.58 6.20
N LEU A 134 -1.07 -3.71 5.42
CA LEU A 134 0.39 -3.52 5.42
C LEU A 134 0.91 -2.83 6.69
N LYS A 135 0.12 -1.96 7.31
CA LYS A 135 0.44 -1.40 8.64
C LYS A 135 0.43 -2.48 9.73
N ALA A 136 -0.49 -3.43 9.61
CA ALA A 136 -0.59 -4.54 10.55
C ALA A 136 0.54 -5.57 10.34
N ASP A 137 0.88 -5.85 9.09
CA ASP A 137 2.01 -6.70 8.69
C ASP A 137 2.69 -6.16 7.42
N PRO A 138 3.82 -5.45 7.55
CA PRO A 138 4.58 -4.93 6.41
C PRO A 138 5.14 -6.02 5.47
N ASN A 139 5.17 -7.28 5.92
CA ASN A 139 5.66 -8.42 5.14
C ASN A 139 4.51 -9.28 4.57
N HIS A 140 3.28 -8.79 4.60
CA HIS A 140 2.13 -9.53 4.07
C HIS A 140 2.15 -9.52 2.53
N VAL A 141 2.79 -10.52 1.93
CA VAL A 141 3.03 -10.63 0.48
C VAL A 141 1.75 -10.58 -0.34
N LEU A 142 0.69 -11.22 0.14
CA LEU A 142 -0.61 -11.24 -0.55
C LEU A 142 -1.21 -9.84 -0.69
N THR A 143 -1.05 -8.98 0.33
CA THR A 143 -1.50 -7.58 0.22
C THR A 143 -0.64 -6.79 -0.77
N TRP A 144 0.68 -6.97 -0.75
CA TRP A 144 1.54 -6.33 -1.74
C TRP A 144 1.14 -6.72 -3.18
N GLN A 145 0.81 -8.00 -3.41
CA GLN A 145 0.33 -8.49 -4.71
C GLN A 145 -1.01 -7.84 -5.09
N TYR A 146 -2.04 -7.91 -4.24
CA TYR A 146 -3.38 -7.40 -4.57
C TYR A 146 -3.39 -5.88 -4.76
N TYR A 147 -2.65 -5.18 -3.93
CA TYR A 147 -2.50 -3.74 -4.05
C TYR A 147 -1.71 -3.37 -5.32
N GLY A 148 -0.65 -4.14 -5.66
CA GLY A 148 0.10 -3.96 -6.91
C GLY A 148 -0.75 -4.17 -8.15
N LEU A 149 -1.57 -5.23 -8.17
CA LEU A 149 -2.52 -5.49 -9.26
C LEU A 149 -3.53 -4.34 -9.42
N TRP A 150 -4.04 -3.80 -8.31
CA TRP A 150 -4.91 -2.63 -8.36
C TRP A 150 -4.18 -1.39 -8.88
N GLN A 151 -2.92 -1.16 -8.52
CA GLN A 151 -2.12 -0.06 -9.07
C GLN A 151 -1.99 -0.16 -10.60
N ILE A 152 -1.84 -1.37 -11.15
CA ILE A 152 -1.82 -1.57 -12.61
C ILE A 152 -3.17 -1.17 -13.22
N GLU A 153 -4.29 -1.54 -12.61
CA GLU A 153 -5.64 -1.15 -13.07
C GLU A 153 -5.85 0.36 -13.09
N GLN A 154 -5.23 1.07 -12.14
CA GLN A 154 -5.26 2.55 -12.09
C GLN A 154 -4.23 3.21 -13.02
N GLY A 155 -3.45 2.43 -13.76
CA GLY A 155 -2.38 2.92 -14.62
C GLY A 155 -1.08 3.27 -13.89
N ASN A 156 -1.00 3.06 -12.58
CA ASN A 156 0.14 3.40 -11.72
C ASN A 156 1.21 2.30 -11.75
N ARG A 157 1.81 2.05 -12.91
CA ARG A 157 2.75 0.95 -13.10
C ARG A 157 4.02 1.07 -12.26
N ASP A 158 4.50 2.28 -12.00
CA ASP A 158 5.68 2.52 -11.15
C ASP A 158 5.40 2.07 -9.70
N GLN A 159 4.20 2.37 -9.20
CA GLN A 159 3.78 1.87 -7.88
C GLN A 159 3.64 0.35 -7.85
N ALA A 160 3.12 -0.25 -8.90
CA ALA A 160 3.05 -1.70 -9.00
C ALA A 160 4.46 -2.33 -9.04
N GLN A 161 5.42 -1.71 -9.73
CA GLN A 161 6.81 -2.15 -9.74
C GLN A 161 7.48 -2.03 -8.35
N TYR A 162 7.18 -0.96 -7.60
CA TYR A 162 7.60 -0.86 -6.21
C TYR A 162 7.01 -2.00 -5.37
N HIS A 163 5.72 -2.33 -5.53
CA HIS A 163 5.10 -3.45 -4.82
C HIS A 163 5.77 -4.78 -5.18
N LEU A 164 6.10 -5.00 -6.45
CA LEU A 164 6.83 -6.18 -6.89
C LEU A 164 8.19 -6.31 -6.19
N SER A 165 8.93 -5.20 -6.06
CA SER A 165 10.21 -5.18 -5.34
C SER A 165 10.04 -5.51 -3.85
N ARG A 166 8.92 -5.09 -3.23
CA ARG A 166 8.61 -5.44 -1.83
C ARG A 166 8.33 -6.93 -1.67
N ILE A 167 7.60 -7.54 -2.62
CA ILE A 167 7.36 -8.98 -2.63
C ILE A 167 8.69 -9.74 -2.76
N ALA A 168 9.54 -9.33 -3.72
CA ALA A 168 10.85 -9.94 -3.91
C ALA A 168 11.72 -9.90 -2.65
N ALA A 169 11.68 -8.80 -1.90
CA ALA A 169 12.43 -8.64 -0.66
C ALA A 169 11.94 -9.56 0.48
N VAL A 170 10.67 -10.00 0.44
CA VAL A 170 10.06 -10.83 1.50
C VAL A 170 10.15 -12.33 1.17
N CYS A 171 9.84 -12.74 -0.06
CA CYS A 171 9.75 -14.16 -0.43
C CYS A 171 10.57 -14.54 -1.67
N GLY A 172 11.33 -13.60 -2.25
CA GLY A 172 12.09 -13.85 -3.47
C GLY A 172 11.24 -13.75 -4.75
N SER A 173 11.87 -14.02 -5.90
CA SER A 173 11.22 -13.98 -7.21
C SER A 173 10.43 -15.25 -7.55
N ASP A 174 10.58 -16.31 -6.77
CA ASP A 174 9.99 -17.63 -7.05
C ASP A 174 8.64 -17.87 -6.35
N CYS A 175 8.20 -16.95 -5.49
CA CYS A 175 6.90 -17.10 -4.86
C CYS A 175 5.75 -16.78 -5.83
N ALA A 176 4.57 -17.31 -5.53
CA ALA A 176 3.41 -17.21 -6.42
C ALA A 176 2.96 -15.75 -6.61
N GLU A 177 3.02 -14.96 -5.54
CA GLU A 177 2.62 -13.56 -5.52
C GLU A 177 3.52 -12.70 -6.40
N TYR A 178 4.84 -12.96 -6.37
CA TYR A 178 5.79 -12.28 -7.24
C TYR A 178 5.49 -12.59 -8.71
N ARG A 179 5.41 -13.88 -9.07
CA ARG A 179 5.14 -14.30 -10.45
C ARG A 179 3.83 -13.74 -10.97
N SER A 180 2.79 -13.71 -10.13
CA SER A 180 1.48 -13.16 -10.51
C SER A 180 1.55 -11.68 -10.85
N LEU A 181 2.18 -10.86 -9.98
CA LEU A 181 2.30 -9.42 -10.21
C LEU A 181 3.26 -9.10 -11.36
N ALA A 182 4.37 -9.83 -11.49
CA ALA A 182 5.31 -9.69 -12.60
C ALA A 182 4.63 -9.95 -13.95
N ALA A 183 3.90 -11.08 -14.08
CA ALA A 183 3.14 -11.40 -15.28
C ALA A 183 2.08 -10.35 -15.63
N ALA A 184 1.46 -9.73 -14.62
CA ALA A 184 0.52 -8.63 -14.84
C ALA A 184 1.23 -7.35 -15.36
N LEU A 185 2.44 -7.08 -14.89
CA LEU A 185 3.27 -5.97 -15.35
C LEU A 185 3.81 -6.15 -16.77
N GLU A 186 3.93 -7.39 -17.26
CA GLU A 186 4.35 -7.66 -18.65
C GLU A 186 3.23 -7.34 -19.66
N LYS A 187 1.98 -7.34 -19.25
CA LYS A 187 0.85 -7.05 -20.14
C LYS A 187 0.84 -5.57 -20.53
N PRO A 188 0.47 -5.25 -21.80
CA PRO A 188 0.32 -3.86 -22.23
C PRO A 188 -0.68 -3.09 -21.36
N PRO A 189 -0.49 -1.76 -21.19
CA PRO A 189 -1.48 -0.91 -20.53
C PRO A 189 -2.86 -1.04 -21.19
N GLY A 190 -3.93 -1.11 -20.39
CA GLY A 190 -5.31 -1.23 -20.88
C GLY A 190 -5.75 -2.65 -21.27
N SER A 191 -4.86 -3.65 -21.24
CA SER A 191 -5.30 -5.05 -21.31
C SER A 191 -6.01 -5.39 -20.00
N GLY A 192 -7.32 -5.66 -20.05
CA GLY A 192 -8.12 -6.00 -18.88
C GLY A 192 -7.47 -7.13 -18.07
N LEU A 193 -7.19 -6.85 -16.80
CA LEU A 193 -6.65 -7.84 -15.88
C LEU A 193 -7.85 -8.64 -15.34
N VAL A 194 -7.99 -9.88 -15.80
CA VAL A 194 -8.94 -10.85 -15.24
C VAL A 194 -8.20 -11.66 -14.18
N TYR A 195 -8.62 -11.51 -12.91
CA TYR A 195 -8.13 -12.29 -11.78
C TYR A 195 -9.25 -13.05 -11.11
#